data_86d26c6f6573cdb2306cfd5450c2212f
#
_entry.id   86d26c6f6573cdb2306cfd5450c2212f
#
_cell.length_a   1.000
_cell.length_b   1.000
_cell.length_c   1.000
_cell.angle_alpha   90.00
_cell.angle_beta   90.00
_cell.angle_gamma   90.00
#
_symmetry.space_group_name_H-M   'P 1'
#
loop_
_entity.id
_entity.type
_entity.pdbx_description
1 polymer ?
#
loop_
_entity_poly.entity_id
_entity_poly.type
_entity_poly.pdbx_seq_one_letter_code
_entity_poly.pdbx_strand_id
1 'polypeptide(L)'
;MTREMTGAEMVIQALADQGVKHLFGYPGGAVLPIYDALFAQKDVKHILVRHEQGAAHAAEGYARSTGKVGCLLVTSGPGATNAVTGLTDALMDSIPLVCITGQVPTHLIGNDAFQEADTVGITRPCTKHNYLVKRIEDLPRILHEAFHIASTGRPGPVVVDIPKDVQFAKGLYSKPKDFPHIGYQPKVKGDLDKIKAAVELMASAKKPMFYTGGGVVNSGKHASELLRELVKLTGFPITSTLMGLGAYPAADPQWMGMLGMHGTLESNMAMHDCDVMICIGARFDDRITGRIDAFSPGSKKIHVDIDPSSINKNVHVDIPIVGDCAHVLEDMVRLWRTGAKQADKKALGDWWKQIDKWRDRKSLAYRQSNEVIKPQYAIQRLFELTKDQDTYITTEVGQHQMWAAQFYGFQEPNRWMTSGGLGTMGYGLPASVGVQLAHPKSLVIDIAGEASVQMTMQELSTAVQYRLPIKVFILNNGYMGMVRQWQELLHGSRYSESYSEALPDFVKLAEAMHAVGILCEKPGDLDHAIKDMIDIDRPVLFDCVVDPAENCFPMIPSGRAHNEMILGDAADSLDSAITEEGKMLV
;
A
#
# COMPACT_ATOMS: atom_id res chain seq x y z
N MET A 1 37.71 3.34 3.17
CA MET A 1 38.74 4.13 3.86
C MET A 1 38.14 4.67 5.14
N THR A 2 38.87 4.61 6.25
CA THR A 2 38.40 5.18 7.53
C THR A 2 38.69 6.69 7.51
N ARG A 3 37.72 7.51 7.93
CA ARG A 3 37.80 8.96 7.94
C ARG A 3 37.22 9.53 9.23
N GLU A 4 37.86 10.53 9.83
CA GLU A 4 37.27 11.25 10.96
C GLU A 4 36.16 12.17 10.46
N MET A 5 34.98 12.08 11.11
CA MET A 5 33.76 12.80 10.74
C MET A 5 32.97 13.15 12.00
N THR A 6 32.16 14.21 11.92
CA THR A 6 31.09 14.44 12.90
C THR A 6 29.96 13.43 12.72
N GLY A 7 29.16 13.21 13.78
CA GLY A 7 27.99 12.34 13.68
C GLY A 7 27.01 12.78 12.59
N ALA A 8 26.84 14.09 12.40
CA ALA A 8 26.02 14.65 11.33
C ALA A 8 26.55 14.28 9.93
N GLU A 9 27.87 14.42 9.70
CA GLU A 9 28.50 13.98 8.44
C GLU A 9 28.40 12.48 8.23
N MET A 10 28.50 11.68 9.32
CA MET A 10 28.32 10.21 9.25
C MET A 10 26.91 9.82 8.80
N VAL A 11 25.88 10.54 9.25
CA VAL A 11 24.50 10.31 8.79
C VAL A 11 24.41 10.49 7.27
N ILE A 12 24.89 11.60 6.76
CA ILE A 12 24.82 11.90 5.32
C ILE A 12 25.67 10.92 4.51
N GLN A 13 26.87 10.58 4.99
CA GLN A 13 27.73 9.60 4.32
C GLN A 13 27.05 8.21 4.27
N ALA A 14 26.42 7.78 5.37
CA ALA A 14 25.72 6.51 5.40
C ALA A 14 24.53 6.48 4.42
N LEU A 15 23.76 7.56 4.32
CA LEU A 15 22.69 7.69 3.34
C LEU A 15 23.23 7.59 1.90
N ALA A 16 24.32 8.27 1.60
CA ALA A 16 24.98 8.19 0.29
C ALA A 16 25.51 6.76 0.00
N ASP A 17 26.13 6.10 0.99
CA ASP A 17 26.61 4.73 0.89
C ASP A 17 25.50 3.71 0.64
N GLN A 18 24.28 3.98 1.12
CA GLN A 18 23.06 3.20 0.87
C GLN A 18 22.36 3.57 -0.45
N GLY A 19 22.89 4.56 -1.18
CA GLY A 19 22.37 4.99 -2.47
C GLY A 19 21.07 5.81 -2.39
N VAL A 20 20.81 6.42 -1.23
CA VAL A 20 19.66 7.30 -1.03
C VAL A 20 19.79 8.52 -1.93
N LYS A 21 18.78 8.81 -2.74
CA LYS A 21 18.74 9.99 -3.62
C LYS A 21 17.87 11.10 -3.07
N HIS A 22 16.79 10.75 -2.39
CA HIS A 22 15.83 11.70 -1.82
C HIS A 22 15.67 11.42 -0.33
N LEU A 23 15.74 12.48 0.47
CA LEU A 23 15.51 12.49 1.91
C LEU A 23 14.35 13.43 2.19
N PHE A 24 13.20 12.89 2.59
CA PHE A 24 12.02 13.68 2.91
C PHE A 24 12.11 14.19 4.34
N GLY A 25 11.73 15.44 4.60
CA GLY A 25 11.81 15.90 5.98
C GLY A 25 11.44 17.35 6.20
N TYR A 26 11.48 17.71 7.48
CA TYR A 26 11.20 19.05 7.97
C TYR A 26 12.27 19.45 9.00
N PRO A 27 12.94 20.61 8.83
CA PRO A 27 14.01 21.04 9.73
C PRO A 27 13.48 21.44 11.12
N GLY A 28 14.33 21.20 12.13
CA GLY A 28 14.08 21.65 13.49
C GLY A 28 15.34 21.64 14.33
N GLY A 29 15.29 22.22 15.52
CA GLY A 29 16.46 22.51 16.35
C GLY A 29 17.38 21.33 16.64
N ALA A 30 16.80 20.13 16.82
CA ALA A 30 17.57 18.93 17.19
C ALA A 30 18.30 18.27 16.01
N VAL A 31 18.04 18.67 14.76
CA VAL A 31 18.68 18.10 13.56
C VAL A 31 19.45 19.12 12.72
N LEU A 32 19.62 20.35 13.21
CA LEU A 32 20.39 21.39 12.51
C LEU A 32 21.80 20.96 12.13
N PRO A 33 22.56 20.19 12.94
CA PRO A 33 23.87 19.71 12.52
C PRO A 33 23.81 18.81 11.28
N ILE A 34 22.77 17.98 11.15
CA ILE A 34 22.56 17.12 9.98
C ILE A 34 22.20 17.97 8.75
N TYR A 35 21.39 19.02 8.92
CA TYR A 35 21.06 19.95 7.84
C TYR A 35 22.28 20.77 7.37
N ASP A 36 23.21 21.12 8.28
CA ASP A 36 24.49 21.76 7.93
C ASP A 36 25.35 20.79 7.09
N ALA A 37 25.47 19.53 7.50
CA ALA A 37 26.16 18.51 6.71
C ALA A 37 25.49 18.24 5.34
N LEU A 38 24.15 18.33 5.23
CA LEU A 38 23.43 18.25 3.96
C LEU A 38 23.82 19.37 2.99
N PHE A 39 24.06 20.58 3.48
CA PHE A 39 24.45 21.72 2.65
C PHE A 39 25.79 21.51 1.96
N ALA A 40 26.70 20.79 2.61
CA ALA A 40 28.08 20.59 2.14
C ALA A 40 28.22 19.52 1.03
N GLN A 41 27.12 18.81 0.64
CA GLN A 41 27.16 17.70 -0.32
C GLN A 41 26.03 17.79 -1.37
N LYS A 42 26.09 16.93 -2.42
CA LYS A 42 25.13 16.93 -3.54
C LYS A 42 24.56 15.54 -3.86
N ASP A 43 24.97 14.49 -3.17
CA ASP A 43 24.58 13.10 -3.47
C ASP A 43 23.17 12.79 -2.99
N VAL A 44 22.76 13.37 -1.86
CA VAL A 44 21.44 13.22 -1.23
C VAL A 44 20.68 14.52 -1.36
N LYS A 45 19.56 14.52 -2.07
CA LYS A 45 18.67 15.68 -2.21
C LYS A 45 17.61 15.67 -1.13
N HIS A 46 17.57 16.73 -0.31
CA HIS A 46 16.51 16.92 0.66
C HIS A 46 15.24 17.47 -0.02
N ILE A 47 14.10 16.93 0.36
CA ILE A 47 12.76 17.36 -0.07
C ILE A 47 12.04 17.94 1.14
N LEU A 48 11.84 19.24 1.12
CA LEU A 48 11.13 19.94 2.19
C LEU A 48 9.62 19.74 2.06
N VAL A 49 9.06 18.94 2.93
CA VAL A 49 7.61 18.72 3.06
C VAL A 49 6.95 19.83 3.89
N ARG A 50 5.67 19.74 4.16
CA ARG A 50 4.93 20.71 4.99
C ARG A 50 4.51 20.12 6.34
N HIS A 51 4.60 18.81 6.49
CA HIS A 51 4.32 18.08 7.72
C HIS A 51 5.09 16.76 7.74
N GLU A 52 5.51 16.29 8.90
CA GLU A 52 6.34 15.08 9.04
C GLU A 52 5.56 13.80 8.66
N GLN A 53 4.25 13.78 8.85
CA GLN A 53 3.39 12.72 8.30
C GLN A 53 3.49 12.69 6.76
N GLY A 54 3.47 13.86 6.11
CA GLY A 54 3.69 13.97 4.67
C GLY A 54 5.07 13.46 4.24
N ALA A 55 6.13 13.68 5.06
CA ALA A 55 7.45 13.11 4.82
C ALA A 55 7.42 11.57 4.81
N ALA A 56 6.73 10.97 5.78
CA ALA A 56 6.63 9.52 5.89
C ALA A 56 5.87 8.92 4.69
N HIS A 57 4.70 9.46 4.35
CA HIS A 57 3.94 8.97 3.19
C HIS A 57 4.63 9.20 1.84
N ALA A 58 5.37 10.33 1.68
CA ALA A 58 6.20 10.53 0.49
C ALA A 58 7.33 9.49 0.41
N ALA A 59 7.98 9.17 1.53
CA ALA A 59 8.96 8.10 1.60
C ALA A 59 8.34 6.72 1.29
N GLU A 60 7.10 6.46 1.71
CA GLU A 60 6.37 5.24 1.36
C GLU A 60 6.07 5.16 -0.14
N GLY A 61 5.54 6.23 -0.74
CA GLY A 61 5.29 6.29 -2.18
C GLY A 61 6.56 6.04 -3.00
N TYR A 62 7.67 6.65 -2.57
CA TYR A 62 8.99 6.38 -3.15
C TYR A 62 9.39 4.91 -3.02
N ALA A 63 9.26 4.33 -1.82
CA ALA A 63 9.67 2.96 -1.55
C ALA A 63 8.86 1.95 -2.35
N ARG A 64 7.52 2.10 -2.38
CA ARG A 64 6.60 1.19 -3.08
C ARG A 64 6.77 1.23 -4.59
N SER A 65 7.00 2.41 -5.16
CA SER A 65 7.17 2.56 -6.61
C SER A 65 8.54 2.12 -7.12
N THR A 66 9.58 2.14 -6.26
CA THR A 66 10.95 1.83 -6.66
C THR A 66 11.48 0.49 -6.15
N GLY A 67 10.86 -0.10 -5.12
CA GLY A 67 11.39 -1.25 -4.38
C GLY A 67 12.61 -0.92 -3.49
N LYS A 68 12.94 0.37 -3.28
CA LYS A 68 14.05 0.83 -2.45
C LYS A 68 13.57 1.31 -1.10
N VAL A 69 14.49 1.43 -0.15
CA VAL A 69 14.17 2.00 1.18
C VAL A 69 13.87 3.49 1.04
N GLY A 70 12.70 3.90 1.54
CA GLY A 70 12.34 5.31 1.68
C GLY A 70 12.99 5.92 2.94
N CYS A 71 13.41 7.18 2.87
CA CYS A 71 14.11 7.82 3.97
C CYS A 71 13.48 9.15 4.36
N LEU A 72 13.33 9.37 5.67
CA LEU A 72 12.87 10.64 6.20
C LEU A 72 13.74 11.13 7.37
N LEU A 73 13.81 12.45 7.52
CA LEU A 73 14.55 13.16 8.57
C LEU A 73 13.63 14.15 9.27
N VAL A 74 13.41 13.96 10.56
CA VAL A 74 12.51 14.78 11.38
C VAL A 74 13.20 15.21 12.67
N THR A 75 12.75 16.32 13.24
CA THR A 75 13.30 16.82 14.51
C THR A 75 12.75 16.03 15.69
N SER A 76 13.21 16.33 16.90
CA SER A 76 12.74 15.77 18.17
C SER A 76 11.32 16.21 18.51
N GLY A 77 10.73 15.61 19.53
CA GLY A 77 9.42 15.97 20.08
C GLY A 77 8.33 15.89 19.00
N PRO A 78 7.69 17.03 18.65
CA PRO A 78 6.57 17.04 17.70
C PRO A 78 6.96 16.52 16.31
N GLY A 79 8.21 16.70 15.87
CA GLY A 79 8.65 16.16 14.59
C GLY A 79 8.63 14.64 14.56
N ALA A 80 9.15 13.99 15.60
CA ALA A 80 9.11 12.55 15.73
C ALA A 80 7.69 12.02 15.91
N THR A 81 6.87 12.65 16.76
CA THR A 81 5.48 12.21 17.02
C THR A 81 4.57 12.40 15.82
N ASN A 82 4.76 13.43 15.00
CA ASN A 82 4.01 13.63 13.75
C ASN A 82 4.29 12.55 12.69
N ALA A 83 5.43 11.89 12.72
CA ALA A 83 5.77 10.81 11.79
C ALA A 83 5.10 9.46 12.13
N VAL A 84 4.54 9.30 13.34
CA VAL A 84 4.08 8.01 13.87
C VAL A 84 2.99 7.38 13.00
N THR A 85 2.03 8.15 12.48
CA THR A 85 0.99 7.63 11.58
C THR A 85 1.60 6.98 10.35
N GLY A 86 2.53 7.65 9.65
CA GLY A 86 3.18 7.09 8.47
C GLY A 86 4.09 5.89 8.81
N LEU A 87 4.77 5.92 9.96
CA LEU A 87 5.54 4.74 10.41
C LEU A 87 4.62 3.54 10.68
N THR A 88 3.46 3.76 11.30
CA THR A 88 2.48 2.70 11.55
C THR A 88 1.92 2.14 10.25
N ASP A 89 1.61 3.02 9.29
CA ASP A 89 1.16 2.64 7.95
C ASP A 89 2.19 1.75 7.23
N ALA A 90 3.44 2.20 7.20
CA ALA A 90 4.54 1.43 6.62
C ALA A 90 4.73 0.06 7.29
N LEU A 91 4.54 -0.05 8.62
CA LEU A 91 4.60 -1.34 9.31
C LEU A 91 3.45 -2.27 8.88
N MET A 92 2.22 -1.74 8.83
CA MET A 92 1.04 -2.51 8.47
C MET A 92 1.10 -3.01 7.03
N ASP A 93 1.61 -2.19 6.11
CA ASP A 93 1.70 -2.51 4.69
C ASP A 93 3.06 -3.10 4.26
N SER A 94 3.96 -3.32 5.22
CA SER A 94 5.27 -3.94 4.98
C SER A 94 6.14 -3.12 4.01
N ILE A 95 6.25 -1.81 4.27
CA ILE A 95 7.01 -0.87 3.44
C ILE A 95 8.36 -0.56 4.10
N PRO A 96 9.48 -0.71 3.40
CA PRO A 96 10.81 -0.45 3.96
C PRO A 96 11.07 1.06 4.09
N LEU A 97 11.15 1.55 5.33
CA LEU A 97 11.49 2.93 5.64
C LEU A 97 12.64 3.00 6.65
N VAL A 98 13.47 4.05 6.53
CA VAL A 98 14.40 4.49 7.58
C VAL A 98 14.03 5.91 7.98
N CYS A 99 13.58 6.07 9.23
CA CYS A 99 13.27 7.36 9.82
C CYS A 99 14.41 7.77 10.75
N ILE A 100 15.04 8.88 10.42
CA ILE A 100 16.08 9.51 11.27
C ILE A 100 15.40 10.60 12.07
N THR A 101 15.45 10.50 13.40
CA THR A 101 14.91 11.50 14.32
C THR A 101 16.04 12.18 15.06
N GLY A 102 15.91 13.48 15.29
CA GLY A 102 16.74 14.16 16.27
C GLY A 102 16.23 13.91 17.69
N GLN A 103 17.13 13.99 18.67
CA GLN A 103 16.80 13.91 20.09
C GLN A 103 17.52 15.03 20.84
N VAL A 104 17.02 15.37 22.01
CA VAL A 104 17.71 16.26 22.94
C VAL A 104 19.07 15.67 23.31
N PRO A 105 20.08 16.50 23.73
CA PRO A 105 21.37 15.97 24.17
C PRO A 105 21.24 14.87 25.22
N THR A 106 22.12 13.86 25.17
CA THR A 106 22.05 12.65 25.99
C THR A 106 21.87 12.91 27.48
N HIS A 107 22.49 13.97 28.03
CA HIS A 107 22.40 14.35 29.45
C HIS A 107 21.07 15.02 29.84
N LEU A 108 20.24 15.39 28.86
CA LEU A 108 18.92 15.99 29.09
C LEU A 108 17.78 14.98 28.93
N ILE A 109 18.05 13.79 28.41
CA ILE A 109 17.01 12.75 28.21
C ILE A 109 16.47 12.34 29.58
N GLY A 110 15.13 12.42 29.73
CA GLY A 110 14.40 12.11 30.97
C GLY A 110 14.28 13.29 31.93
N ASN A 111 14.60 14.51 31.50
CA ASN A 111 14.55 15.72 32.31
C ASN A 111 13.44 16.70 31.85
N ASP A 112 12.47 16.25 31.07
CA ASP A 112 11.41 17.07 30.46
C ASP A 112 11.96 18.29 29.69
N ALA A 113 13.04 18.07 28.94
CA ALA A 113 13.67 19.09 28.14
C ALA A 113 12.77 19.57 27.00
N PHE A 114 13.00 20.82 26.53
CA PHE A 114 12.22 21.39 25.44
C PHE A 114 12.26 20.51 24.17
N GLN A 115 11.09 20.14 23.66
CA GLN A 115 10.90 19.23 22.52
C GLN A 115 11.50 17.82 22.75
N GLU A 116 11.56 17.36 23.98
CA GLU A 116 11.84 15.96 24.30
C GLU A 116 10.60 15.09 24.08
N ALA A 117 10.79 13.90 23.55
CA ALA A 117 9.81 12.81 23.56
C ALA A 117 10.54 11.46 23.67
N ASP A 118 9.92 10.49 24.33
CA ASP A 118 10.41 9.10 24.31
C ASP A 118 10.10 8.47 22.94
N THR A 119 10.86 8.89 21.92
CA THR A 119 10.72 8.45 20.54
C THR A 119 10.78 6.92 20.42
N VAL A 120 11.71 6.29 21.15
CA VAL A 120 11.86 4.82 21.14
C VAL A 120 10.65 4.13 21.77
N GLY A 121 10.15 4.63 22.90
CA GLY A 121 8.94 4.10 23.55
C GLY A 121 7.70 4.23 22.66
N ILE A 122 7.49 5.42 22.09
CA ILE A 122 6.35 5.73 21.20
C ILE A 122 6.40 4.88 19.93
N THR A 123 7.55 4.74 19.31
CA THR A 123 7.68 4.06 18.00
C THR A 123 7.86 2.55 18.09
N ARG A 124 8.08 2.00 19.28
CA ARG A 124 8.27 0.55 19.48
C ARG A 124 7.16 -0.32 18.90
N PRO A 125 5.87 -0.06 19.14
CA PRO A 125 4.78 -0.84 18.55
C PRO A 125 4.52 -0.51 17.07
N CYS A 126 5.03 0.62 16.58
CA CYS A 126 4.75 1.15 15.25
C CYS A 126 5.89 0.89 14.25
N THR A 127 6.96 0.20 14.65
CA THR A 127 8.15 -0.03 13.82
C THR A 127 8.64 -1.46 13.91
N LYS A 128 9.36 -1.88 12.89
CA LYS A 128 10.04 -3.17 12.87
C LYS A 128 11.20 -3.20 13.85
N HIS A 129 11.92 -2.08 13.98
CA HIS A 129 12.96 -1.87 14.96
C HIS A 129 13.19 -0.38 15.20
N ASN A 130 13.77 -0.03 16.35
CA ASN A 130 14.19 1.33 16.66
C ASN A 130 15.47 1.35 17.50
N TYR A 131 16.23 2.44 17.37
CA TYR A 131 17.49 2.68 18.06
C TYR A 131 17.50 4.05 18.72
N LEU A 132 18.03 4.14 19.95
CA LEU A 132 18.56 5.37 20.51
C LEU A 132 20.09 5.30 20.46
N VAL A 133 20.72 6.19 19.69
CA VAL A 133 22.17 6.23 19.53
C VAL A 133 22.81 6.91 20.75
N LYS A 134 23.55 6.16 21.56
CA LYS A 134 24.17 6.69 22.78
C LYS A 134 25.63 7.11 22.62
N ARG A 135 26.31 6.60 21.60
CA ARG A 135 27.73 6.84 21.36
C ARG A 135 28.01 6.99 19.87
N ILE A 136 28.93 7.88 19.55
CA ILE A 136 29.31 8.15 18.14
C ILE A 136 29.89 6.91 17.43
N GLU A 137 30.59 6.04 18.17
CA GLU A 137 31.23 4.84 17.62
C GLU A 137 30.22 3.83 17.09
N ASP A 138 29.00 3.81 17.65
CA ASP A 138 27.94 2.91 17.24
C ASP A 138 27.15 3.43 16.02
N LEU A 139 27.20 4.74 15.74
CA LEU A 139 26.37 5.39 14.74
C LEU A 139 26.53 4.82 13.33
N PRO A 140 27.77 4.61 12.79
CA PRO A 140 27.93 4.04 11.46
C PRO A 140 27.28 2.65 11.32
N ARG A 141 27.51 1.79 12.30
CA ARG A 141 26.92 0.44 12.34
C ARG A 141 25.40 0.49 12.40
N ILE A 142 24.82 1.28 13.30
CA ILE A 142 23.38 1.40 13.50
C ILE A 142 22.68 1.89 12.21
N LEU A 143 23.23 2.91 11.55
CA LEU A 143 22.65 3.43 10.32
C LEU A 143 22.57 2.36 9.23
N HIS A 144 23.67 1.65 8.98
CA HIS A 144 23.66 0.60 7.95
C HIS A 144 22.76 -0.59 8.35
N GLU A 145 22.76 -0.98 9.62
CA GLU A 145 21.90 -2.03 10.16
C GLU A 145 20.41 -1.69 10.02
N ALA A 146 20.04 -0.41 10.20
CA ALA A 146 18.68 0.08 10.01
C ALA A 146 18.18 -0.18 8.58
N PHE A 147 18.99 0.09 7.55
CA PHE A 147 18.65 -0.21 6.16
C PHE A 147 18.50 -1.72 5.91
N HIS A 148 19.42 -2.52 6.46
CA HIS A 148 19.36 -3.97 6.35
C HIS A 148 18.07 -4.53 6.98
N ILE A 149 17.74 -4.10 8.20
CA ILE A 149 16.53 -4.57 8.88
C ILE A 149 15.26 -4.09 8.14
N ALA A 150 15.24 -2.84 7.66
CA ALA A 150 14.09 -2.30 6.96
C ALA A 150 13.76 -3.08 5.69
N SER A 151 14.76 -3.52 4.92
CA SER A 151 14.60 -4.08 3.58
C SER A 151 14.60 -5.62 3.51
N THR A 152 14.99 -6.34 4.56
CA THR A 152 15.10 -7.80 4.55
C THR A 152 14.00 -8.49 5.36
N GLY A 153 13.73 -9.76 5.10
CA GLY A 153 12.58 -10.45 5.68
C GLY A 153 11.28 -9.75 5.27
N ARG A 154 10.29 -9.70 6.16
CA ARG A 154 9.13 -8.82 5.94
C ARG A 154 9.60 -7.37 6.04
N PRO A 155 9.51 -6.54 4.98
CA PRO A 155 9.93 -5.14 5.03
C PRO A 155 9.16 -4.33 6.08
N GLY A 156 9.74 -3.23 6.53
CA GLY A 156 9.07 -2.37 7.51
C GLY A 156 9.94 -1.20 7.96
N PRO A 157 9.37 -0.23 8.70
CA PRO A 157 10.08 0.96 9.14
C PRO A 157 11.05 0.68 10.29
N VAL A 158 12.19 1.37 10.25
CA VAL A 158 13.18 1.41 11.32
C VAL A 158 13.46 2.85 11.70
N VAL A 159 13.45 3.15 13.00
CA VAL A 159 13.75 4.49 13.53
C VAL A 159 15.17 4.52 14.11
N VAL A 160 15.90 5.58 13.79
CA VAL A 160 17.22 5.87 14.37
C VAL A 160 17.15 7.24 15.04
N ASP A 161 17.06 7.25 16.36
CA ASP A 161 16.94 8.44 17.19
C ASP A 161 18.33 8.90 17.63
N ILE A 162 18.75 10.12 17.20
CA ILE A 162 20.13 10.58 17.31
C ILE A 162 20.21 11.85 18.17
N PRO A 163 20.71 11.76 19.43
CA PRO A 163 20.90 12.90 20.30
C PRO A 163 21.81 13.96 19.67
N LYS A 164 21.52 15.23 19.97
CA LYS A 164 22.20 16.38 19.36
C LYS A 164 23.69 16.44 19.66
N ASP A 165 24.12 16.05 20.85
CA ASP A 165 25.55 15.95 21.22
C ASP A 165 26.28 14.87 20.42
N VAL A 166 25.63 13.74 20.11
CA VAL A 166 26.18 12.70 19.24
C VAL A 166 26.35 13.21 17.80
N GLN A 167 25.45 14.08 17.31
CA GLN A 167 25.56 14.68 15.97
C GLN A 167 26.79 15.60 15.86
N PHE A 168 27.16 16.31 16.94
CA PHE A 168 28.37 17.16 17.01
C PHE A 168 29.64 16.38 17.30
N ALA A 169 29.55 15.23 17.97
CA ALA A 169 30.74 14.46 18.34
C ALA A 169 31.51 14.01 17.09
N LYS A 170 32.87 13.93 17.21
CA LYS A 170 33.73 13.40 16.17
C LYS A 170 34.11 11.96 16.43
N GLY A 171 34.14 11.16 15.40
CA GLY A 171 34.51 9.76 15.45
C GLY A 171 35.02 9.24 14.10
N LEU A 172 35.41 7.99 14.07
CA LEU A 172 35.91 7.34 12.87
C LEU A 172 34.75 6.67 12.11
N TYR A 173 34.50 7.13 10.89
CA TYR A 173 33.56 6.48 9.98
C TYR A 173 34.29 5.48 9.09
N SER A 174 33.72 4.28 9.02
CA SER A 174 34.04 3.31 7.97
C SER A 174 32.75 2.61 7.58
N LYS A 175 32.54 2.43 6.26
CA LYS A 175 31.41 1.63 5.78
C LYS A 175 31.59 0.19 6.29
N PRO A 176 30.64 -0.35 7.07
CA PRO A 176 30.71 -1.74 7.54
C PRO A 176 30.71 -2.70 6.33
N LYS A 177 31.56 -3.73 6.37
CA LYS A 177 31.64 -4.73 5.29
C LYS A 177 30.58 -5.83 5.42
N ASP A 178 30.26 -6.21 6.65
CA ASP A 178 29.29 -7.24 6.99
C ASP A 178 28.48 -6.84 8.22
N PHE A 179 27.22 -7.28 8.27
CA PHE A 179 26.32 -7.07 9.39
C PHE A 179 25.88 -8.42 9.97
N PRO A 180 26.73 -9.13 10.74
CA PRO A 180 26.29 -10.33 11.41
C PRO A 180 25.35 -9.95 12.55
N HIS A 181 24.08 -9.78 12.24
CA HIS A 181 23.05 -9.61 13.28
C HIS A 181 22.67 -10.99 13.77
N ILE A 182 23.23 -11.40 14.93
CA ILE A 182 23.05 -12.76 15.49
C ILE A 182 21.56 -13.05 15.75
N GLY A 183 20.77 -12.03 16.11
CA GLY A 183 19.34 -12.15 16.43
C GLY A 183 18.38 -11.95 15.25
N TYR A 184 18.87 -11.58 14.03
CA TYR A 184 18.01 -11.29 12.90
C TYR A 184 18.51 -11.99 11.64
N GLN A 185 17.91 -13.14 11.34
CA GLN A 185 18.27 -13.98 10.19
C GLN A 185 16.98 -14.46 9.48
N PRO A 186 16.36 -13.63 8.63
CA PRO A 186 15.13 -14.01 7.94
C PRO A 186 15.37 -15.19 6.99
N LYS A 187 14.43 -16.14 7.00
CA LYS A 187 14.43 -17.25 6.05
C LYS A 187 14.00 -16.74 4.69
N VAL A 188 14.89 -16.85 3.70
CA VAL A 188 14.61 -16.46 2.32
C VAL A 188 14.17 -17.66 1.47
N LYS A 189 14.82 -18.82 1.64
CA LYS A 189 14.49 -20.04 0.90
C LYS A 189 13.43 -20.85 1.62
N GLY A 190 12.38 -21.23 0.87
CA GLY A 190 11.35 -22.14 1.36
C GLY A 190 11.89 -23.58 1.58
N ASP A 191 11.17 -24.36 2.40
CA ASP A 191 11.44 -25.78 2.60
C ASP A 191 11.03 -26.55 1.34
N LEU A 192 12.01 -27.19 0.69
CA LEU A 192 11.80 -27.86 -0.60
C LEU A 192 10.81 -29.04 -0.51
N ASP A 193 10.77 -29.75 0.62
CA ASP A 193 9.83 -30.89 0.75
C ASP A 193 8.40 -30.40 0.93
N LYS A 194 8.19 -29.26 1.63
CA LYS A 194 6.90 -28.59 1.68
C LYS A 194 6.48 -28.04 0.32
N ILE A 195 7.43 -27.48 -0.45
CA ILE A 195 7.14 -26.98 -1.81
C ILE A 195 6.73 -28.14 -2.72
N LYS A 196 7.41 -29.32 -2.64
CA LYS A 196 7.00 -30.54 -3.37
C LYS A 196 5.59 -30.98 -2.99
N ALA A 197 5.29 -31.06 -1.67
CA ALA A 197 3.96 -31.42 -1.19
C ALA A 197 2.89 -30.42 -1.67
N ALA A 198 3.21 -29.12 -1.72
CA ALA A 198 2.31 -28.09 -2.26
C ALA A 198 2.03 -28.32 -3.76
N VAL A 199 3.05 -28.59 -4.57
CA VAL A 199 2.89 -28.85 -6.01
C VAL A 199 2.11 -30.15 -6.24
N GLU A 200 2.30 -31.18 -5.45
CA GLU A 200 1.51 -32.43 -5.51
C GLU A 200 0.03 -32.18 -5.15
N LEU A 201 -0.23 -31.36 -4.12
CA LEU A 201 -1.57 -30.97 -3.74
C LEU A 201 -2.25 -30.16 -4.85
N MET A 202 -1.55 -29.19 -5.45
CA MET A 202 -2.02 -28.41 -6.60
C MET A 202 -2.39 -29.33 -7.78
N ALA A 203 -1.55 -30.33 -8.10
CA ALA A 203 -1.80 -31.28 -9.19
C ALA A 203 -3.01 -32.21 -8.95
N SER A 204 -3.44 -32.37 -7.71
CA SER A 204 -4.62 -33.19 -7.33
C SER A 204 -5.92 -32.38 -7.26
N ALA A 205 -5.85 -31.05 -7.35
CA ALA A 205 -6.98 -30.17 -7.17
C ALA A 205 -7.98 -30.26 -8.33
N LYS A 206 -9.26 -30.17 -7.99
CA LYS A 206 -10.38 -30.09 -8.95
C LYS A 206 -10.93 -28.67 -9.09
N LYS A 207 -10.85 -27.88 -8.02
CA LYS A 207 -11.30 -26.49 -7.92
C LYS A 207 -10.19 -25.62 -7.33
N PRO A 208 -9.00 -25.57 -7.94
CA PRO A 208 -7.90 -24.77 -7.41
C PRO A 208 -8.14 -23.29 -7.59
N MET A 209 -7.46 -22.48 -6.75
CA MET A 209 -7.37 -21.05 -6.98
C MET A 209 -6.10 -20.46 -6.38
N PHE A 210 -5.48 -19.51 -7.09
CA PHE A 210 -4.44 -18.66 -6.56
C PHE A 210 -5.03 -17.44 -5.87
N TYR A 211 -4.45 -17.12 -4.72
CA TYR A 211 -4.74 -15.94 -3.93
C TYR A 211 -3.45 -15.18 -3.65
N THR A 212 -3.25 -14.04 -4.30
CA THR A 212 -1.99 -13.29 -4.22
C THR A 212 -2.12 -11.98 -3.46
N GLY A 213 -1.08 -11.62 -2.71
CA GLY A 213 -1.02 -10.40 -1.93
C GLY A 213 0.21 -9.54 -2.22
N GLY A 214 0.37 -8.48 -1.42
CA GLY A 214 1.47 -7.52 -1.51
C GLY A 214 2.86 -8.13 -1.35
N GLY A 215 2.98 -9.31 -0.73
CA GLY A 215 4.27 -10.01 -0.60
C GLY A 215 4.90 -10.39 -1.95
N VAL A 216 4.09 -10.63 -2.99
CA VAL A 216 4.61 -10.85 -4.35
C VAL A 216 5.19 -9.57 -4.93
N VAL A 217 4.52 -8.43 -4.74
CA VAL A 217 4.99 -7.11 -5.18
C VAL A 217 6.29 -6.74 -4.43
N ASN A 218 6.33 -6.95 -3.12
CA ASN A 218 7.49 -6.64 -2.27
C ASN A 218 8.70 -7.54 -2.56
N SER A 219 8.48 -8.78 -3.03
CA SER A 219 9.54 -9.69 -3.48
C SER A 219 10.15 -9.29 -4.84
N GLY A 220 9.56 -8.30 -5.52
CA GLY A 220 10.06 -7.68 -6.72
C GLY A 220 9.47 -8.20 -8.04
N LYS A 221 9.85 -7.56 -9.14
CA LYS A 221 9.30 -7.83 -10.46
C LYS A 221 9.42 -9.30 -10.87
N HIS A 222 10.55 -9.95 -10.55
CA HIS A 222 10.78 -11.35 -10.86
C HIS A 222 9.76 -12.30 -10.19
N ALA A 223 9.33 -12.01 -8.97
CA ALA A 223 8.27 -12.78 -8.30
C ALA A 223 6.93 -12.69 -9.07
N SER A 224 6.57 -11.49 -9.56
CA SER A 224 5.38 -11.32 -10.39
C SER A 224 5.49 -12.07 -11.73
N GLU A 225 6.65 -12.07 -12.36
CA GLU A 225 6.90 -12.82 -13.60
C GLU A 225 6.74 -14.33 -13.38
N LEU A 226 7.32 -14.87 -12.30
CA LEU A 226 7.18 -16.28 -11.91
C LEU A 226 5.73 -16.65 -11.55
N LEU A 227 5.02 -15.77 -10.85
CA LEU A 227 3.59 -15.97 -10.57
C LEU A 227 2.77 -16.06 -11.86
N ARG A 228 2.99 -15.12 -12.80
CA ARG A 228 2.32 -15.11 -14.11
C ARG A 228 2.61 -16.38 -14.90
N GLU A 229 3.85 -16.85 -14.85
CA GLU A 229 4.27 -18.11 -15.48
C GLU A 229 3.56 -19.31 -14.84
N LEU A 230 3.56 -19.42 -13.51
CA LEU A 230 2.94 -20.55 -12.81
C LEU A 230 1.43 -20.59 -13.05
N VAL A 231 0.74 -19.45 -13.02
CA VAL A 231 -0.70 -19.35 -13.30
C VAL A 231 -1.00 -19.80 -14.73
N LYS A 232 -0.22 -19.39 -15.72
CA LYS A 232 -0.36 -19.83 -17.12
C LYS A 232 -0.10 -21.31 -17.30
N LEU A 233 0.94 -21.85 -16.66
CA LEU A 233 1.29 -23.27 -16.73
C LEU A 233 0.22 -24.18 -16.13
N THR A 234 -0.41 -23.73 -15.04
CA THR A 234 -1.45 -24.51 -14.34
C THR A 234 -2.83 -24.34 -14.98
N GLY A 235 -3.10 -23.20 -15.59
CA GLY A 235 -4.43 -22.84 -16.07
C GLY A 235 -5.42 -22.47 -14.95
N PHE A 236 -4.95 -22.27 -13.72
CA PHE A 236 -5.79 -22.01 -12.55
C PHE A 236 -6.28 -20.55 -12.53
N PRO A 237 -7.47 -20.29 -11.97
CA PRO A 237 -7.93 -18.95 -11.70
C PRO A 237 -7.09 -18.27 -10.62
N ILE A 238 -6.98 -16.94 -10.71
CA ILE A 238 -6.25 -16.12 -9.75
C ILE A 238 -7.06 -14.89 -9.32
N THR A 239 -6.91 -14.54 -8.05
CA THR A 239 -7.42 -13.31 -7.47
C THR A 239 -6.33 -12.58 -6.70
N SER A 240 -6.53 -11.29 -6.44
CA SER A 240 -5.57 -10.44 -5.73
C SER A 240 -6.23 -9.72 -4.56
N THR A 241 -5.46 -9.56 -3.47
CA THR A 241 -5.83 -8.58 -2.44
C THR A 241 -5.69 -7.16 -2.97
N LEU A 242 -6.23 -6.19 -2.23
CA LEU A 242 -5.99 -4.77 -2.48
C LEU A 242 -4.49 -4.46 -2.66
N MET A 243 -3.63 -5.00 -1.80
CA MET A 243 -2.18 -4.79 -1.84
C MET A 243 -1.46 -5.60 -2.93
N GLY A 244 -2.13 -6.59 -3.51
CA GLY A 244 -1.59 -7.45 -4.58
C GLY A 244 -1.96 -7.02 -6.00
N LEU A 245 -2.70 -5.93 -6.16
CA LEU A 245 -3.11 -5.43 -7.47
C LEU A 245 -1.88 -5.11 -8.35
N GLY A 246 -1.91 -5.57 -9.60
CA GLY A 246 -0.81 -5.45 -10.56
C GLY A 246 0.24 -6.58 -10.49
N ALA A 247 0.30 -7.38 -9.43
CA ALA A 247 1.16 -8.58 -9.41
C ALA A 247 0.80 -9.54 -10.54
N TYR A 248 -0.49 -9.67 -10.83
CA TYR A 248 -1.02 -10.36 -12.01
C TYR A 248 -1.83 -9.37 -12.87
N PRO A 249 -1.74 -9.41 -14.22
CA PRO A 249 -2.38 -8.44 -15.10
C PRO A 249 -3.90 -8.52 -15.04
N ALA A 250 -4.57 -7.40 -14.84
CA ALA A 250 -6.03 -7.33 -14.80
C ALA A 250 -6.70 -7.65 -16.16
N ALA A 251 -5.98 -7.51 -17.28
CA ALA A 251 -6.50 -7.85 -18.61
C ALA A 251 -6.47 -9.35 -18.92
N ASP A 252 -5.77 -10.17 -18.11
CA ASP A 252 -5.69 -11.61 -18.35
C ASP A 252 -6.99 -12.31 -17.92
N PRO A 253 -7.58 -13.19 -18.75
CA PRO A 253 -8.85 -13.87 -18.46
C PRO A 253 -8.80 -14.80 -17.23
N GLN A 254 -7.62 -15.23 -16.78
CA GLN A 254 -7.48 -16.01 -15.56
C GLN A 254 -7.64 -15.18 -14.29
N TRP A 255 -7.53 -13.85 -14.37
CA TRP A 255 -7.77 -12.95 -13.26
C TRP A 255 -9.26 -12.74 -13.00
N MET A 256 -9.70 -12.98 -11.79
CA MET A 256 -11.11 -12.91 -11.39
C MET A 256 -11.50 -11.59 -10.73
N GLY A 257 -10.59 -10.62 -10.65
CA GLY A 257 -10.79 -9.39 -9.90
C GLY A 257 -10.21 -9.46 -8.48
N MET A 258 -10.39 -8.40 -7.72
CA MET A 258 -10.03 -8.34 -6.31
C MET A 258 -10.98 -9.20 -5.49
N LEU A 259 -10.49 -9.80 -4.41
CA LEU A 259 -11.30 -10.52 -3.42
C LEU A 259 -11.52 -9.70 -2.15
N GLY A 260 -12.36 -10.19 -1.27
CA GLY A 260 -12.64 -9.60 0.05
C GLY A 260 -13.91 -8.75 0.06
N MET A 261 -14.01 -7.85 1.05
CA MET A 261 -15.24 -7.10 1.36
C MET A 261 -15.87 -6.42 0.13
N HIS A 262 -15.06 -5.77 -0.71
CA HIS A 262 -15.49 -5.12 -1.95
C HIS A 262 -14.96 -5.83 -3.20
N GLY A 263 -14.67 -7.11 -3.09
CA GLY A 263 -14.23 -7.95 -4.20
C GLY A 263 -15.36 -8.31 -5.17
N THR A 264 -14.99 -8.89 -6.31
CA THR A 264 -15.96 -9.39 -7.29
C THR A 264 -16.69 -10.63 -6.78
N LEU A 265 -17.89 -10.88 -7.29
CA LEU A 265 -18.66 -12.08 -6.93
C LEU A 265 -17.89 -13.36 -7.28
N GLU A 266 -17.34 -13.43 -8.50
CA GLU A 266 -16.59 -14.61 -8.96
C GLU A 266 -15.33 -14.88 -8.14
N SER A 267 -14.61 -13.86 -7.67
CA SER A 267 -13.45 -14.03 -6.78
C SER A 267 -13.86 -14.61 -5.43
N ASN A 268 -14.88 -14.01 -4.82
CA ASN A 268 -15.32 -14.40 -3.48
C ASN A 268 -16.01 -15.77 -3.47
N MET A 269 -16.82 -16.07 -4.49
CA MET A 269 -17.45 -17.38 -4.63
C MET A 269 -16.43 -18.48 -4.94
N ALA A 270 -15.45 -18.18 -5.81
CA ALA A 270 -14.36 -19.12 -6.09
C ALA A 270 -13.51 -19.39 -4.83
N MET A 271 -13.26 -18.39 -4.02
CA MET A 271 -12.55 -18.54 -2.75
C MET A 271 -13.35 -19.40 -1.75
N HIS A 272 -14.68 -19.20 -1.69
CA HIS A 272 -15.56 -19.98 -0.82
C HIS A 272 -15.61 -21.47 -1.21
N ASP A 273 -15.72 -21.76 -2.52
CA ASP A 273 -15.99 -23.09 -3.07
C ASP A 273 -14.74 -23.87 -3.53
N CYS A 274 -13.56 -23.28 -3.49
CA CYS A 274 -12.34 -23.98 -3.92
C CYS A 274 -12.02 -25.17 -3.02
N ASP A 275 -11.35 -26.19 -3.59
CA ASP A 275 -10.81 -27.33 -2.84
C ASP A 275 -9.34 -27.20 -2.48
N VAL A 276 -8.59 -26.36 -3.22
CA VAL A 276 -7.19 -26.02 -2.92
C VAL A 276 -6.99 -24.53 -3.13
N MET A 277 -6.64 -23.84 -2.06
CA MET A 277 -6.27 -22.42 -2.05
C MET A 277 -4.75 -22.29 -2.01
N ILE A 278 -4.17 -21.56 -2.97
CA ILE A 278 -2.73 -21.29 -3.05
C ILE A 278 -2.51 -19.81 -2.69
N CYS A 279 -2.28 -19.54 -1.41
CA CYS A 279 -2.03 -18.19 -0.89
C CYS A 279 -0.55 -17.85 -1.01
N ILE A 280 -0.22 -16.78 -1.77
CA ILE A 280 1.16 -16.35 -2.01
C ILE A 280 1.31 -14.89 -1.60
N GLY A 281 2.06 -14.65 -0.51
CA GLY A 281 2.38 -13.32 -0.02
C GLY A 281 1.18 -12.51 0.47
N ALA A 282 0.17 -13.17 1.08
CA ALA A 282 -0.97 -12.53 1.71
C ALA A 282 -1.15 -13.04 3.15
N ARG A 283 -1.72 -12.18 4.05
CA ARG A 283 -1.74 -12.42 5.49
C ARG A 283 -3.06 -12.96 6.04
N PHE A 284 -4.05 -13.22 5.22
CA PHE A 284 -5.41 -13.54 5.66
C PHE A 284 -5.98 -12.46 6.60
N ASP A 285 -6.03 -11.25 6.08
CA ASP A 285 -6.54 -10.05 6.73
C ASP A 285 -8.06 -10.14 6.95
N ASP A 286 -8.59 -9.44 7.96
CA ASP A 286 -10.02 -9.47 8.31
C ASP A 286 -10.92 -8.93 7.20
N ARG A 287 -10.45 -7.94 6.41
CA ARG A 287 -11.17 -7.41 5.25
C ARG A 287 -11.27 -8.43 4.11
N ILE A 288 -10.44 -9.47 4.14
CA ILE A 288 -10.47 -10.58 3.19
C ILE A 288 -11.20 -11.79 3.75
N THR A 289 -10.95 -12.17 5.02
CA THR A 289 -11.49 -13.40 5.58
C THR A 289 -12.97 -13.29 5.94
N GLY A 290 -13.45 -12.11 6.30
CA GLY A 290 -14.78 -11.96 6.87
C GLY A 290 -14.92 -12.87 8.10
N ARG A 291 -16.03 -13.62 8.18
CA ARG A 291 -16.26 -14.60 9.24
C ARG A 291 -15.34 -15.81 9.07
N ILE A 292 -14.38 -15.96 10.01
CA ILE A 292 -13.27 -16.92 9.91
C ILE A 292 -13.73 -18.38 9.82
N ASP A 293 -14.74 -18.80 10.57
CA ASP A 293 -15.28 -20.16 10.55
C ASP A 293 -15.95 -20.53 9.22
N ALA A 294 -16.35 -19.53 8.44
CA ALA A 294 -16.94 -19.69 7.10
C ALA A 294 -15.93 -19.38 5.96
N PHE A 295 -14.69 -19.04 6.29
CA PHE A 295 -13.67 -18.71 5.28
C PHE A 295 -13.16 -19.96 4.56
N SER A 296 -13.62 -20.16 3.30
CA SER A 296 -13.19 -21.28 2.45
C SER A 296 -13.18 -22.64 3.18
N PRO A 297 -14.33 -23.08 3.71
CA PRO A 297 -14.39 -24.18 4.67
C PRO A 297 -14.04 -25.54 4.05
N GLY A 298 -14.20 -25.69 2.73
CA GLY A 298 -13.90 -26.91 1.98
C GLY A 298 -12.47 -27.04 1.45
N SER A 299 -11.63 -26.00 1.58
CA SER A 299 -10.33 -25.97 0.94
C SER A 299 -9.20 -26.46 1.83
N LYS A 300 -8.22 -27.15 1.21
CA LYS A 300 -6.87 -27.26 1.73
C LYS A 300 -6.08 -26.01 1.35
N LYS A 301 -5.30 -25.47 2.28
CA LYS A 301 -4.63 -24.18 2.14
C LYS A 301 -3.11 -24.34 2.12
N ILE A 302 -2.50 -23.86 1.03
CA ILE A 302 -1.05 -23.67 0.91
C ILE A 302 -0.79 -22.20 1.22
N HIS A 303 0.14 -21.88 2.12
CA HIS A 303 0.47 -20.50 2.48
C HIS A 303 1.97 -20.25 2.36
N VAL A 304 2.33 -19.37 1.45
CA VAL A 304 3.70 -18.88 1.23
C VAL A 304 3.80 -17.47 1.82
N ASP A 305 4.61 -17.32 2.84
CA ASP A 305 4.88 -16.00 3.47
C ASP A 305 6.32 -15.95 3.99
N ILE A 306 6.95 -14.77 3.90
CA ILE A 306 8.31 -14.57 4.41
C ILE A 306 8.32 -14.40 5.94
N ASP A 307 7.21 -13.98 6.52
CA ASP A 307 7.05 -13.74 7.95
C ASP A 307 6.45 -14.98 8.64
N PRO A 308 7.24 -15.72 9.44
CA PRO A 308 6.73 -16.89 10.14
C PRO A 308 5.59 -16.56 11.12
N SER A 309 5.48 -15.31 11.59
CA SER A 309 4.41 -14.89 12.50
C SER A 309 3.05 -14.76 11.81
N SER A 310 3.01 -14.65 10.48
CA SER A 310 1.79 -14.64 9.68
C SER A 310 1.18 -16.04 9.51
N ILE A 311 2.01 -17.09 9.62
CA ILE A 311 1.57 -18.48 9.43
C ILE A 311 0.66 -18.92 10.59
N ASN A 312 -0.52 -19.44 10.25
CA ASN A 312 -1.54 -19.89 11.21
C ASN A 312 -2.01 -18.80 12.21
N LYS A 313 -1.82 -17.52 11.88
CA LYS A 313 -2.20 -16.43 12.77
C LYS A 313 -3.73 -16.26 12.82
N ASN A 314 -4.36 -16.13 11.66
CA ASN A 314 -5.79 -15.90 11.52
C ASN A 314 -6.53 -17.13 10.97
N VAL A 315 -5.92 -17.82 10.02
CA VAL A 315 -6.49 -18.99 9.32
C VAL A 315 -5.51 -20.15 9.45
N HIS A 316 -6.02 -21.33 9.81
CA HIS A 316 -5.21 -22.56 9.81
C HIS A 316 -4.91 -22.99 8.38
N VAL A 317 -3.64 -23.36 8.11
CA VAL A 317 -3.18 -23.77 6.80
C VAL A 317 -2.56 -25.17 6.82
N ASP A 318 -2.80 -25.96 5.76
CA ASP A 318 -2.34 -27.34 5.67
C ASP A 318 -0.85 -27.43 5.32
N ILE A 319 -0.38 -26.57 4.40
CA ILE A 319 1.03 -26.55 3.97
C ILE A 319 1.61 -25.15 4.15
N PRO A 320 2.25 -24.86 5.30
CA PRO A 320 2.95 -23.60 5.54
C PRO A 320 4.36 -23.63 4.92
N ILE A 321 4.68 -22.61 4.11
CA ILE A 321 6.00 -22.43 3.48
C ILE A 321 6.53 -21.06 3.87
N VAL A 322 7.50 -21.02 4.81
CA VAL A 322 8.18 -19.77 5.18
C VAL A 322 9.32 -19.53 4.21
N GLY A 323 9.24 -18.45 3.43
CA GLY A 323 10.23 -18.08 2.44
C GLY A 323 9.81 -16.89 1.59
N ASP A 324 10.75 -16.32 0.86
CA ASP A 324 10.52 -15.25 -0.10
C ASP A 324 9.71 -15.75 -1.30
N CYS A 325 8.76 -14.95 -1.79
CA CYS A 325 7.86 -15.37 -2.87
C CYS A 325 8.61 -15.74 -4.16
N ALA A 326 9.65 -15.00 -4.56
CA ALA A 326 10.40 -15.29 -5.78
C ALA A 326 11.08 -16.67 -5.68
N HIS A 327 11.79 -16.94 -4.59
CA HIS A 327 12.48 -18.22 -4.39
C HIS A 327 11.52 -19.42 -4.34
N VAL A 328 10.37 -19.26 -3.67
CA VAL A 328 9.37 -20.33 -3.58
C VAL A 328 8.70 -20.57 -4.93
N LEU A 329 8.32 -19.49 -5.63
CA LEU A 329 7.71 -19.59 -6.97
C LEU A 329 8.66 -20.19 -8.01
N GLU A 330 9.97 -19.87 -7.96
CA GLU A 330 10.97 -20.48 -8.84
C GLU A 330 11.01 -22.01 -8.70
N ASP A 331 11.02 -22.50 -7.46
CA ASP A 331 10.95 -23.93 -7.18
C ASP A 331 9.61 -24.55 -7.59
N MET A 332 8.46 -23.86 -7.35
CA MET A 332 7.14 -24.33 -7.77
C MET A 332 7.05 -24.45 -9.30
N VAL A 333 7.50 -23.45 -10.06
CA VAL A 333 7.53 -23.48 -11.54
C VAL A 333 8.38 -24.63 -12.04
N ARG A 334 9.60 -24.80 -11.49
CA ARG A 334 10.50 -25.88 -11.84
C ARG A 334 9.87 -27.24 -11.58
N LEU A 335 9.29 -27.46 -10.41
CA LEU A 335 8.66 -28.72 -10.02
C LEU A 335 7.40 -29.01 -10.85
N TRP A 336 6.59 -28.01 -11.16
CA TRP A 336 5.41 -28.16 -12.01
C TRP A 336 5.79 -28.60 -13.43
N ARG A 337 6.83 -28.01 -14.02
CA ARG A 337 7.33 -28.36 -15.36
C ARG A 337 7.90 -29.78 -15.44
N THR A 338 8.55 -30.24 -14.38
CA THR A 338 9.21 -31.58 -14.33
C THR A 338 8.33 -32.66 -13.75
N GLY A 339 7.19 -32.31 -13.15
CA GLY A 339 6.27 -33.23 -12.48
C GLY A 339 5.50 -34.12 -13.46
N ALA A 340 5.34 -35.41 -13.08
CA ALA A 340 4.60 -36.38 -13.88
C ALA A 340 3.07 -36.23 -13.82
N LYS A 341 2.54 -35.57 -12.79
CA LYS A 341 1.10 -35.31 -12.59
C LYS A 341 0.77 -33.87 -12.96
N GLN A 342 -0.24 -33.70 -13.79
CA GLN A 342 -0.87 -32.41 -14.10
C GLN A 342 -2.29 -32.44 -13.56
N ALA A 343 -2.87 -31.24 -13.35
CA ALA A 343 -4.26 -31.11 -12.94
C ALA A 343 -5.24 -31.80 -13.91
N ASP A 344 -6.35 -32.31 -13.36
CA ASP A 344 -7.41 -32.90 -14.17
C ASP A 344 -8.06 -31.82 -15.05
N LYS A 345 -7.76 -31.87 -16.36
CA LYS A 345 -8.27 -30.89 -17.34
C LYS A 345 -9.77 -30.83 -17.41
N LYS A 346 -10.47 -31.96 -17.18
CA LYS A 346 -11.94 -31.98 -17.20
C LYS A 346 -12.49 -31.27 -15.98
N ALA A 347 -12.00 -31.61 -14.79
CA ALA A 347 -12.43 -30.97 -13.55
C ALA A 347 -12.13 -29.46 -13.56
N LEU A 348 -10.94 -29.06 -14.05
CA LEU A 348 -10.58 -27.65 -14.21
C LEU A 348 -11.51 -26.93 -15.21
N GLY A 349 -11.84 -27.57 -16.34
CA GLY A 349 -12.80 -27.01 -17.31
C GLY A 349 -14.21 -26.84 -16.73
N ASP A 350 -14.67 -27.78 -15.90
CA ASP A 350 -15.96 -27.65 -15.21
C ASP A 350 -15.93 -26.58 -14.12
N TRP A 351 -14.77 -26.39 -13.46
CA TRP A 351 -14.55 -25.30 -12.52
C TRP A 351 -14.62 -23.91 -13.19
N TRP A 352 -13.96 -23.75 -14.34
CA TRP A 352 -14.06 -22.52 -15.13
C TRP A 352 -15.48 -22.21 -15.58
N LYS A 353 -16.24 -23.19 -16.01
CA LYS A 353 -17.67 -22.99 -16.35
C LYS A 353 -18.49 -22.49 -15.15
N GLN A 354 -18.14 -22.92 -13.94
CA GLN A 354 -18.82 -22.42 -12.73
C GLN A 354 -18.40 -20.97 -12.44
N ILE A 355 -17.13 -20.63 -12.58
CA ILE A 355 -16.62 -19.25 -12.41
C ILE A 355 -17.27 -18.33 -13.44
N ASP A 356 -17.37 -18.74 -14.70
CA ASP A 356 -17.99 -17.94 -15.76
C ASP A 356 -19.48 -17.66 -15.47
N LYS A 357 -20.23 -18.58 -14.86
CA LYS A 357 -21.60 -18.32 -14.41
C LYS A 357 -21.67 -17.21 -13.36
N TRP A 358 -20.68 -17.10 -12.49
CA TRP A 358 -20.63 -16.00 -11.53
C TRP A 358 -20.23 -14.68 -12.21
N ARG A 359 -19.26 -14.71 -13.15
CA ARG A 359 -18.89 -13.56 -14.00
C ARG A 359 -20.05 -12.99 -14.80
N ASP A 360 -20.89 -13.88 -15.37
CA ASP A 360 -22.06 -13.48 -16.17
C ASP A 360 -23.05 -12.64 -15.37
N ARG A 361 -23.02 -12.69 -14.04
CA ARG A 361 -23.84 -11.84 -13.16
C ARG A 361 -23.34 -10.39 -13.11
N LYS A 362 -22.15 -10.09 -13.64
CA LYS A 362 -21.58 -8.74 -13.75
C LYS A 362 -21.66 -7.94 -12.45
N SER A 363 -21.10 -8.49 -11.39
CA SER A 363 -21.21 -7.97 -10.01
C SER A 363 -20.75 -6.52 -9.84
N LEU A 364 -19.92 -6.00 -10.75
CA LEU A 364 -19.48 -4.60 -10.78
C LEU A 364 -20.36 -3.71 -11.69
N ALA A 365 -21.51 -4.22 -12.17
CA ALA A 365 -22.40 -3.40 -12.98
C ALA A 365 -23.02 -2.27 -12.16
N TYR A 366 -23.13 -1.09 -12.77
CA TYR A 366 -23.80 0.09 -12.21
C TYR A 366 -24.69 0.75 -13.27
N ARG A 367 -25.61 1.59 -12.85
CA ARG A 367 -26.51 2.33 -13.75
C ARG A 367 -25.85 3.64 -14.14
N GLN A 368 -25.50 3.78 -15.41
CA GLN A 368 -24.97 5.04 -15.93
C GLN A 368 -26.04 6.14 -15.91
N SER A 369 -25.59 7.37 -15.72
CA SER A 369 -26.41 8.58 -15.79
C SER A 369 -25.85 9.55 -16.84
N ASN A 370 -26.74 10.32 -17.49
CA ASN A 370 -26.36 11.43 -18.36
C ASN A 370 -26.40 12.78 -17.63
N GLU A 371 -26.89 12.80 -16.39
CA GLU A 371 -27.06 14.03 -15.59
C GLU A 371 -25.97 14.19 -14.55
N VAL A 372 -25.60 13.09 -13.88
CA VAL A 372 -24.58 13.08 -12.82
C VAL A 372 -23.46 12.10 -13.17
N ILE A 373 -22.23 12.45 -12.79
CA ILE A 373 -21.06 11.57 -12.98
C ILE A 373 -21.15 10.46 -11.94
N LYS A 374 -21.19 9.21 -12.40
CA LYS A 374 -21.02 8.06 -11.49
C LYS A 374 -19.53 7.87 -11.18
N PRO A 375 -19.15 7.66 -9.90
CA PRO A 375 -17.75 7.49 -9.53
C PRO A 375 -17.08 6.31 -10.25
N GLN A 376 -17.81 5.21 -10.47
CA GLN A 376 -17.33 4.08 -11.28
C GLN A 376 -16.99 4.50 -12.71
N TYR A 377 -17.87 5.30 -13.33
CA TYR A 377 -17.66 5.84 -14.68
C TYR A 377 -16.43 6.75 -14.72
N ALA A 378 -16.27 7.63 -13.74
CA ALA A 378 -15.11 8.51 -13.66
C ALA A 378 -13.79 7.72 -13.66
N ILE A 379 -13.70 6.66 -12.83
CA ILE A 379 -12.51 5.81 -12.78
C ILE A 379 -12.31 5.01 -14.09
N GLN A 380 -13.37 4.47 -14.67
CA GLN A 380 -13.27 3.77 -15.97
C GLN A 380 -12.77 4.71 -17.08
N ARG A 381 -13.28 5.96 -17.15
CA ARG A 381 -12.80 6.93 -18.13
C ARG A 381 -11.35 7.31 -17.89
N LEU A 382 -10.97 7.51 -16.60
CA LEU A 382 -9.58 7.77 -16.24
C LEU A 382 -8.66 6.64 -16.70
N PHE A 383 -9.03 5.37 -16.45
CA PHE A 383 -8.27 4.21 -16.93
C PHE A 383 -8.17 4.17 -18.46
N GLU A 384 -9.28 4.30 -19.17
CA GLU A 384 -9.29 4.25 -20.64
C GLU A 384 -8.41 5.32 -21.29
N LEU A 385 -8.31 6.50 -20.66
CA LEU A 385 -7.50 7.61 -21.17
C LEU A 385 -6.03 7.55 -20.75
N THR A 386 -5.67 6.67 -19.81
CA THR A 386 -4.30 6.55 -19.28
C THR A 386 -3.66 5.18 -19.47
N LYS A 387 -4.40 4.15 -19.89
CA LYS A 387 -3.95 2.74 -19.96
C LYS A 387 -2.71 2.51 -20.83
N ASP A 388 -2.49 3.36 -21.83
CA ASP A 388 -1.35 3.28 -22.77
C ASP A 388 -0.17 4.19 -22.35
N GLN A 389 -0.26 4.82 -21.17
CA GLN A 389 0.76 5.68 -20.61
C GLN A 389 1.48 5.00 -19.43
N ASP A 390 2.71 5.44 -19.16
CA ASP A 390 3.46 5.01 -17.96
C ASP A 390 2.89 5.72 -16.72
N THR A 391 1.83 5.13 -16.15
CA THR A 391 1.02 5.74 -15.10
C THR A 391 1.22 5.05 -13.75
N TYR A 392 1.32 5.86 -12.69
CA TYR A 392 1.31 5.44 -11.30
C TYR A 392 0.09 6.01 -10.59
N ILE A 393 -0.60 5.18 -9.84
CA ILE A 393 -1.78 5.56 -9.07
C ILE A 393 -1.45 5.51 -7.59
N THR A 394 -1.66 6.64 -6.90
CA THR A 394 -1.79 6.70 -5.45
C THR A 394 -3.27 6.88 -5.10
N THR A 395 -3.69 6.51 -3.91
CA THR A 395 -5.04 6.81 -3.45
C THR A 395 -5.08 7.30 -2.03
N GLU A 396 -6.03 8.16 -1.77
CA GLU A 396 -6.54 8.38 -0.43
C GLU A 396 -7.41 7.21 0.03
N VAL A 397 -7.91 7.22 1.28
CA VAL A 397 -8.72 6.13 1.83
C VAL A 397 -10.19 6.50 1.92
N GLY A 398 -11.04 5.63 1.37
CA GLY A 398 -12.50 5.79 1.33
C GLY A 398 -13.14 5.02 0.17
N GLN A 399 -14.36 5.41 -0.23
CA GLN A 399 -15.05 4.80 -1.38
C GLN A 399 -14.23 4.94 -2.68
N HIS A 400 -13.59 6.08 -2.91
CA HIS A 400 -12.73 6.33 -4.06
C HIS A 400 -11.59 5.32 -4.20
N GLN A 401 -11.01 4.87 -3.08
CA GLN A 401 -10.00 3.79 -3.04
C GLN A 401 -10.59 2.48 -3.56
N MET A 402 -11.79 2.13 -3.12
CA MET A 402 -12.46 0.88 -3.55
C MET A 402 -12.86 0.95 -5.01
N TRP A 403 -13.43 2.06 -5.49
CA TRP A 403 -13.73 2.24 -6.91
C TRP A 403 -12.47 2.21 -7.77
N ALA A 404 -11.37 2.82 -7.33
CA ALA A 404 -10.10 2.72 -8.02
C ALA A 404 -9.61 1.26 -8.11
N ALA A 405 -9.69 0.50 -7.02
CA ALA A 405 -9.31 -0.91 -6.99
C ALA A 405 -10.19 -1.80 -7.88
N GLN A 406 -11.49 -1.47 -8.03
CA GLN A 406 -12.46 -2.23 -8.82
C GLN A 406 -12.41 -1.90 -10.32
N PHE A 407 -12.23 -0.62 -10.67
CA PHE A 407 -12.44 -0.12 -12.03
C PHE A 407 -11.18 0.38 -12.74
N TYR A 408 -10.04 0.52 -12.04
CA TYR A 408 -8.76 0.81 -12.68
C TYR A 408 -7.96 -0.49 -12.88
N GLY A 409 -7.72 -0.86 -14.13
CA GLY A 409 -7.13 -2.15 -14.49
C GLY A 409 -5.60 -2.15 -14.40
N PHE A 410 -5.02 -2.60 -13.28
CA PHE A 410 -3.57 -2.67 -13.07
C PHE A 410 -2.94 -3.85 -13.83
N GLN A 411 -1.94 -3.55 -14.68
CA GLN A 411 -1.25 -4.55 -15.52
C GLN A 411 0.13 -4.93 -14.98
N GLU A 412 0.76 -4.03 -14.20
CA GLU A 412 2.13 -4.17 -13.73
C GLU A 412 2.23 -3.95 -12.22
N PRO A 413 3.16 -4.64 -11.53
CA PRO A 413 3.43 -4.39 -10.12
C PRO A 413 4.01 -2.99 -9.89
N ASN A 414 3.93 -2.51 -8.65
CA ASN A 414 4.46 -1.20 -8.23
C ASN A 414 3.81 0.01 -8.92
N ARG A 415 2.58 -0.15 -9.47
CA ARG A 415 1.78 0.93 -10.08
C ARG A 415 0.62 1.37 -9.20
N TRP A 416 0.39 0.70 -8.10
CA TRP A 416 -0.69 0.92 -7.15
C TRP A 416 -0.13 1.16 -5.74
N MET A 417 -0.33 2.36 -5.19
CA MET A 417 0.08 2.75 -3.85
C MET A 417 -1.12 3.24 -3.06
N THR A 418 -1.44 2.57 -1.98
CA THR A 418 -2.58 2.88 -1.12
C THR A 418 -2.31 2.43 0.30
N SER A 419 -2.95 3.04 1.29
CA SER A 419 -2.93 2.56 2.67
C SER A 419 -3.96 1.44 2.81
N GLY A 420 -3.50 0.20 2.84
CA GLY A 420 -4.38 -0.98 2.89
C GLY A 420 -4.56 -1.55 4.29
N GLY A 421 -3.51 -1.55 5.10
CA GLY A 421 -3.52 -2.16 6.43
C GLY A 421 -3.99 -1.20 7.53
N LEU A 422 -3.52 0.04 7.54
CA LEU A 422 -3.92 1.05 8.51
C LEU A 422 -5.15 1.83 8.06
N GLY A 423 -5.31 2.06 6.75
CA GLY A 423 -6.43 2.82 6.21
C GLY A 423 -6.31 4.33 6.44
N THR A 424 -5.13 4.88 6.21
CA THR A 424 -4.78 6.26 6.52
C THR A 424 -5.36 7.22 5.49
N MET A 425 -6.38 8.00 5.87
CA MET A 425 -6.79 9.19 5.11
C MET A 425 -5.66 10.21 5.14
N GLY A 426 -5.38 10.85 3.98
CA GLY A 426 -4.24 11.75 3.82
C GLY A 426 -2.95 11.07 3.33
N TYR A 427 -3.01 9.80 2.92
CA TYR A 427 -1.87 9.05 2.37
C TYR A 427 -1.52 9.47 0.94
N GLY A 428 -2.53 9.63 0.07
CA GLY A 428 -2.37 9.61 -1.39
C GLY A 428 -1.56 10.77 -1.95
N LEU A 429 -1.92 12.00 -1.59
CA LEU A 429 -1.23 13.21 -2.08
C LEU A 429 0.26 13.24 -1.71
N PRO A 430 0.70 13.09 -0.45
CA PRO A 430 2.13 13.03 -0.15
C PRO A 430 2.82 11.81 -0.77
N ALA A 431 2.18 10.65 -0.86
CA ALA A 431 2.75 9.50 -1.55
C ALA A 431 3.02 9.79 -3.03
N SER A 432 2.12 10.53 -3.71
CA SER A 432 2.31 10.96 -5.11
C SER A 432 3.53 11.86 -5.29
N VAL A 433 3.87 12.69 -4.30
CA VAL A 433 5.12 13.48 -4.31
C VAL A 433 6.34 12.56 -4.34
N GLY A 434 6.35 11.52 -3.51
CA GLY A 434 7.44 10.53 -3.49
C GLY A 434 7.56 9.75 -4.80
N VAL A 435 6.43 9.32 -5.35
CA VAL A 435 6.37 8.62 -6.65
C VAL A 435 6.86 9.50 -7.79
N GLN A 436 6.40 10.76 -7.88
CA GLN A 436 6.79 11.66 -8.97
C GLN A 436 8.28 12.01 -8.93
N LEU A 437 8.87 12.13 -7.75
CA LEU A 437 10.32 12.32 -7.61
C LEU A 437 11.12 11.11 -8.08
N ALA A 438 10.59 9.91 -7.86
CA ALA A 438 11.20 8.66 -8.32
C ALA A 438 11.05 8.46 -9.84
N HIS A 439 9.92 8.89 -10.40
CA HIS A 439 9.52 8.69 -11.80
C HIS A 439 9.15 10.02 -12.47
N PRO A 440 10.12 10.91 -12.74
CA PRO A 440 9.86 12.30 -13.15
C PRO A 440 9.20 12.44 -14.54
N LYS A 441 9.19 11.37 -15.34
CA LYS A 441 8.59 11.37 -16.70
C LYS A 441 7.26 10.63 -16.78
N SER A 442 6.88 9.96 -15.70
CA SER A 442 5.64 9.19 -15.65
C SER A 442 4.48 10.07 -15.23
N LEU A 443 3.29 9.68 -15.63
CA LEU A 443 2.05 10.28 -15.14
C LEU A 443 1.75 9.75 -13.73
N VAL A 444 1.62 10.64 -12.76
CA VAL A 444 1.28 10.26 -11.37
C VAL A 444 -0.06 10.87 -11.01
N ILE A 445 -1.01 10.03 -10.65
CA ILE A 445 -2.37 10.43 -10.31
C ILE A 445 -2.70 9.96 -8.90
N ASP A 446 -3.10 10.88 -8.05
CA ASP A 446 -3.71 10.59 -6.75
C ASP A 446 -5.23 10.57 -6.89
N ILE A 447 -5.87 9.43 -6.63
CA ILE A 447 -7.33 9.32 -6.62
C ILE A 447 -7.81 9.57 -5.19
N ALA A 448 -8.48 10.69 -4.99
CA ALA A 448 -8.81 11.24 -3.68
C ALA A 448 -10.32 11.36 -3.46
N GLY A 449 -10.72 11.46 -2.20
CA GLY A 449 -12.01 12.00 -1.79
C GLY A 449 -11.81 13.41 -1.23
N GLU A 450 -12.84 14.24 -1.26
CA GLU A 450 -12.77 15.64 -0.83
C GLU A 450 -12.44 15.78 0.66
N ALA A 451 -12.87 14.84 1.50
CA ALA A 451 -12.57 14.87 2.93
C ALA A 451 -11.13 14.41 3.23
N SER A 452 -10.64 13.37 2.53
CA SER A 452 -9.33 12.80 2.81
C SER A 452 -8.18 13.67 2.31
N VAL A 453 -8.31 14.27 1.12
CA VAL A 453 -7.27 15.17 0.58
C VAL A 453 -7.00 16.38 1.48
N GLN A 454 -8.00 16.85 2.21
CA GLN A 454 -7.86 17.97 3.13
C GLN A 454 -6.94 17.68 4.32
N MET A 455 -6.74 16.41 4.69
CA MET A 455 -5.88 16.03 5.82
C MET A 455 -4.39 16.31 5.57
N THR A 456 -3.98 16.31 4.29
CA THR A 456 -2.58 16.54 3.88
C THR A 456 -2.45 17.50 2.69
N MET A 457 -3.48 18.32 2.43
CA MET A 457 -3.53 19.24 1.28
C MET A 457 -2.36 20.21 1.22
N GLN A 458 -1.69 20.50 2.34
CA GLN A 458 -0.51 21.36 2.40
C GLN A 458 0.65 20.81 1.55
N GLU A 459 0.67 19.50 1.26
CA GLU A 459 1.70 18.90 0.40
C GLU A 459 1.54 19.25 -1.09
N LEU A 460 0.39 19.84 -1.47
CA LEU A 460 0.27 20.48 -2.78
C LEU A 460 1.30 21.61 -2.96
N SER A 461 1.61 22.36 -1.89
CA SER A 461 2.70 23.34 -1.88
C SER A 461 4.08 22.70 -2.07
N THR A 462 4.28 21.48 -1.57
CA THR A 462 5.50 20.70 -1.84
C THR A 462 5.61 20.34 -3.32
N ALA A 463 4.52 19.83 -3.91
CA ALA A 463 4.49 19.53 -5.34
C ALA A 463 4.78 20.76 -6.21
N VAL A 464 4.19 21.90 -5.89
CA VAL A 464 4.46 23.18 -6.59
C VAL A 464 5.91 23.62 -6.45
N GLN A 465 6.48 23.58 -5.22
CA GLN A 465 7.86 23.98 -4.96
C GLN A 465 8.85 23.18 -5.80
N TYR A 466 8.63 21.87 -5.95
CA TYR A 466 9.53 20.99 -6.69
C TYR A 466 9.10 20.78 -8.15
N ARG A 467 8.06 21.49 -8.62
CA ARG A 467 7.52 21.42 -10.00
C ARG A 467 7.17 19.98 -10.40
N LEU A 468 6.46 19.29 -9.51
CA LEU A 468 6.02 17.92 -9.71
C LEU A 468 4.63 17.92 -10.36
N PRO A 469 4.43 17.48 -11.60
CA PRO A 469 3.17 17.59 -12.32
C PRO A 469 2.14 16.52 -11.89
N ILE A 470 2.02 16.27 -10.60
CA ILE A 470 1.05 15.32 -10.04
C ILE A 470 -0.39 15.76 -10.32
N LYS A 471 -1.28 14.80 -10.47
CA LYS A 471 -2.71 15.01 -10.69
C LYS A 471 -3.48 14.49 -9.49
N VAL A 472 -4.17 15.36 -8.79
CA VAL A 472 -5.08 14.97 -7.70
C VAL A 472 -6.49 14.92 -8.25
N PHE A 473 -7.01 13.70 -8.45
CA PHE A 473 -8.32 13.42 -9.03
C PHE A 473 -9.32 13.18 -7.90
N ILE A 474 -10.07 14.22 -7.51
CA ILE A 474 -11.01 14.18 -6.40
C ILE A 474 -12.35 13.65 -6.90
N LEU A 475 -12.83 12.52 -6.35
CA LEU A 475 -14.21 12.07 -6.47
C LEU A 475 -15.02 12.74 -5.35
N ASN A 476 -15.56 13.92 -5.65
CA ASN A 476 -16.24 14.78 -4.69
C ASN A 476 -17.73 14.43 -4.62
N ASN A 477 -18.14 13.75 -3.57
CA ASN A 477 -19.55 13.43 -3.30
C ASN A 477 -20.14 14.20 -2.11
N GLY A 478 -19.37 15.10 -1.50
CA GLY A 478 -19.79 15.91 -0.35
C GLY A 478 -19.87 15.13 0.96
N TYR A 479 -19.42 13.88 1.01
CA TYR A 479 -19.51 13.01 2.17
C TYR A 479 -18.20 12.30 2.50
N MET A 480 -17.96 11.98 3.76
CA MET A 480 -17.12 10.85 4.11
C MET A 480 -17.83 9.56 3.65
N GLY A 481 -17.70 9.25 2.35
CA GLY A 481 -18.61 8.36 1.64
C GLY A 481 -18.67 6.94 2.20
N MET A 482 -17.56 6.35 2.67
CA MET A 482 -17.57 5.02 3.29
C MET A 482 -18.31 5.04 4.63
N VAL A 483 -18.14 6.10 5.44
CA VAL A 483 -18.88 6.29 6.70
C VAL A 483 -20.39 6.43 6.42
N ARG A 484 -20.76 7.26 5.41
CA ARG A 484 -22.15 7.40 4.96
C ARG A 484 -22.75 6.05 4.55
N GLN A 485 -22.05 5.27 3.72
CA GLN A 485 -22.49 3.97 3.26
C GLN A 485 -22.78 3.01 4.44
N TRP A 486 -21.92 3.01 5.44
CA TRP A 486 -22.11 2.17 6.62
C TRP A 486 -23.26 2.65 7.50
N GLN A 487 -23.44 3.96 7.66
CA GLN A 487 -24.60 4.53 8.33
C GLN A 487 -25.90 4.20 7.62
N GLU A 488 -25.89 4.20 6.29
CA GLU A 488 -27.02 3.77 5.48
C GLU A 488 -27.36 2.29 5.69
N LEU A 489 -26.39 1.41 5.45
CA LEU A 489 -26.61 -0.03 5.41
C LEU A 489 -26.71 -0.66 6.81
N LEU A 490 -25.99 -0.14 7.82
CA LEU A 490 -25.87 -0.74 9.15
C LEU A 490 -26.65 -0.01 10.24
N HIS A 491 -26.88 1.29 10.07
CA HIS A 491 -27.43 2.14 11.11
C HIS A 491 -28.77 2.81 10.71
N GLY A 492 -29.50 2.22 9.75
CA GLY A 492 -30.85 2.68 9.35
C GLY A 492 -30.86 4.12 8.85
N SER A 493 -29.86 4.49 8.04
CA SER A 493 -29.71 5.82 7.43
C SER A 493 -29.64 6.97 8.45
N ARG A 494 -29.13 6.69 9.65
CA ARG A 494 -28.86 7.75 10.64
C ARG A 494 -27.49 8.35 10.37
N TYR A 495 -27.47 9.30 9.41
CA TYR A 495 -26.27 10.02 9.01
C TYR A 495 -25.84 11.00 10.10
N SER A 496 -24.73 10.73 10.79
CA SER A 496 -24.17 11.58 11.82
C SER A 496 -22.75 11.97 11.45
N GLU A 497 -22.51 13.28 11.31
CA GLU A 497 -21.19 13.86 11.05
C GLU A 497 -20.43 13.28 9.83
N SER A 498 -21.16 12.76 8.84
CA SER A 498 -20.58 12.22 7.60
C SER A 498 -20.73 13.13 6.38
N TYR A 499 -21.54 14.20 6.50
CA TYR A 499 -21.76 15.21 5.47
C TYR A 499 -20.87 16.44 5.71
N SER A 500 -20.24 16.93 4.65
CA SER A 500 -19.40 18.13 4.67
C SER A 500 -20.18 19.30 4.07
N GLU A 501 -20.86 20.07 4.91
CA GLU A 501 -21.68 21.22 4.46
C GLU A 501 -20.83 22.35 3.86
N ALA A 502 -19.63 22.57 4.41
CA ALA A 502 -18.73 23.66 4.01
C ALA A 502 -17.41 23.14 3.46
N LEU A 503 -17.46 22.62 2.24
CA LEU A 503 -16.24 22.23 1.50
C LEU A 503 -15.53 23.47 0.93
N PRO A 504 -14.20 23.46 0.82
CA PRO A 504 -13.48 24.48 0.09
C PRO A 504 -13.85 24.42 -1.42
N ASP A 505 -13.81 25.56 -2.06
CA ASP A 505 -13.74 25.62 -3.53
C ASP A 505 -12.35 25.12 -3.96
N PHE A 506 -12.27 23.88 -4.45
CA PHE A 506 -11.00 23.24 -4.75
C PHE A 506 -10.26 23.91 -5.91
N VAL A 507 -10.97 24.58 -6.82
CA VAL A 507 -10.33 25.36 -7.89
C VAL A 507 -9.60 26.55 -7.30
N LYS A 508 -10.27 27.33 -6.46
CA LYS A 508 -9.61 28.47 -5.76
C LYS A 508 -8.52 28.03 -4.81
N LEU A 509 -8.69 26.88 -4.15
CA LEU A 509 -7.65 26.31 -3.29
C LEU A 509 -6.39 25.97 -4.10
N ALA A 510 -6.55 25.33 -5.26
CA ALA A 510 -5.44 25.05 -6.17
C ALA A 510 -4.73 26.34 -6.60
N GLU A 511 -5.47 27.35 -7.03
CA GLU A 511 -4.94 28.66 -7.45
C GLU A 511 -4.20 29.36 -6.30
N ALA A 512 -4.76 29.35 -5.09
CA ALA A 512 -4.12 29.94 -3.90
C ALA A 512 -2.78 29.25 -3.55
N MET A 513 -2.64 27.97 -3.88
CA MET A 513 -1.40 27.20 -3.71
C MET A 513 -0.51 27.21 -4.96
N HIS A 514 -0.83 28.03 -5.98
CA HIS A 514 -0.12 28.12 -7.26
C HIS A 514 -0.13 26.84 -8.10
N ALA A 515 -1.10 25.95 -7.89
CA ALA A 515 -1.43 24.81 -8.73
C ALA A 515 -2.51 25.20 -9.78
N VAL A 516 -2.98 24.23 -10.55
CA VAL A 516 -4.09 24.43 -11.49
C VAL A 516 -5.34 23.74 -10.93
N GLY A 517 -6.48 24.43 -10.93
CA GLY A 517 -7.77 23.85 -10.56
C GLY A 517 -8.61 23.55 -11.78
N ILE A 518 -9.29 22.42 -11.81
CA ILE A 518 -10.27 22.03 -12.84
C ILE A 518 -11.52 21.52 -12.12
N LEU A 519 -12.69 22.00 -12.53
CA LEU A 519 -14.00 21.52 -12.06
C LEU A 519 -14.70 20.76 -13.17
N CYS A 520 -15.23 19.58 -12.87
CA CYS A 520 -16.05 18.79 -13.78
C CYS A 520 -17.30 18.27 -13.08
N GLU A 521 -18.49 18.66 -13.57
CA GLU A 521 -19.78 18.33 -12.95
C GLU A 521 -20.67 17.48 -13.87
N LYS A 522 -20.36 17.37 -15.17
CA LYS A 522 -21.22 16.69 -16.14
C LYS A 522 -20.52 15.51 -16.83
N PRO A 523 -21.22 14.38 -17.00
CA PRO A 523 -20.65 13.22 -17.69
C PRO A 523 -20.13 13.51 -19.12
N GLY A 524 -20.79 14.40 -19.84
CA GLY A 524 -20.42 14.77 -21.22
C GLY A 524 -19.10 15.52 -21.34
N ASP A 525 -18.67 16.21 -20.28
CA ASP A 525 -17.46 17.03 -20.26
C ASP A 525 -16.24 16.25 -19.71
N LEU A 526 -16.47 15.10 -19.09
CA LEU A 526 -15.48 14.39 -18.29
C LEU A 526 -14.23 13.99 -19.08
N ASP A 527 -14.40 13.43 -20.28
CA ASP A 527 -13.27 12.99 -21.10
C ASP A 527 -12.38 14.15 -21.54
N HIS A 528 -12.97 15.30 -21.85
CA HIS A 528 -12.22 16.50 -22.21
C HIS A 528 -11.45 17.04 -21.01
N ALA A 529 -12.12 17.17 -19.88
CA ALA A 529 -11.51 17.66 -18.64
C ALA A 529 -10.37 16.74 -18.14
N ILE A 530 -10.50 15.41 -18.25
CA ILE A 530 -9.41 14.47 -17.91
C ILE A 530 -8.22 14.67 -18.86
N LYS A 531 -8.43 14.85 -20.16
CA LYS A 531 -7.33 15.10 -21.11
C LYS A 531 -6.62 16.40 -20.79
N ASP A 532 -7.37 17.47 -20.53
CA ASP A 532 -6.79 18.75 -20.11
C ASP A 532 -5.94 18.59 -18.82
N MET A 533 -6.45 17.85 -17.82
CA MET A 533 -5.70 17.54 -16.63
C MET A 533 -4.37 16.83 -16.93
N ILE A 534 -4.39 15.84 -17.83
CA ILE A 534 -3.19 15.06 -18.19
C ILE A 534 -2.16 15.93 -18.89
N ASP A 535 -2.59 16.79 -19.81
CA ASP A 535 -1.71 17.59 -20.68
C ASP A 535 -1.03 18.76 -19.96
N ILE A 536 -1.52 19.17 -18.79
CA ILE A 536 -0.94 20.26 -18.00
C ILE A 536 0.32 19.80 -17.29
N ASP A 537 1.50 20.36 -17.64
CA ASP A 537 2.79 20.06 -17.00
C ASP A 537 2.99 20.88 -15.69
N ARG A 538 1.99 20.78 -14.79
CA ARG A 538 1.97 21.40 -13.45
C ARG A 538 1.13 20.54 -12.51
N PRO A 539 1.25 20.72 -11.17
CA PRO A 539 0.29 20.13 -10.24
C PRO A 539 -1.14 20.56 -10.57
N VAL A 540 -2.06 19.59 -10.63
CA VAL A 540 -3.49 19.83 -10.91
C VAL A 540 -4.32 19.28 -9.76
N LEU A 541 -5.28 20.06 -9.30
CA LEU A 541 -6.36 19.63 -8.43
C LEU A 541 -7.64 19.54 -9.27
N PHE A 542 -8.08 18.32 -9.56
CA PHE A 542 -9.25 18.06 -10.40
C PHE A 542 -10.44 17.72 -9.51
N ASP A 543 -11.40 18.61 -9.42
CA ASP A 543 -12.64 18.43 -8.67
C ASP A 543 -13.70 17.78 -9.56
N CYS A 544 -13.89 16.48 -9.41
CA CYS A 544 -14.91 15.71 -10.11
C CYS A 544 -16.12 15.52 -9.21
N VAL A 545 -17.16 16.31 -9.42
CA VAL A 545 -18.41 16.20 -8.66
C VAL A 545 -19.15 14.95 -9.09
N VAL A 546 -19.33 14.01 -8.17
CA VAL A 546 -19.94 12.70 -8.44
C VAL A 546 -21.23 12.50 -7.66
N ASP A 547 -21.99 11.48 -8.03
CA ASP A 547 -23.24 11.12 -7.37
C ASP A 547 -23.03 10.89 -5.85
N PRO A 548 -23.68 11.69 -4.98
CA PRO A 548 -23.52 11.59 -3.52
C PRO A 548 -24.15 10.32 -2.92
N ALA A 549 -25.08 9.70 -3.61
CA ALA A 549 -25.83 8.54 -3.11
C ALA A 549 -25.18 7.20 -3.46
N GLU A 550 -24.13 7.19 -4.31
CA GLU A 550 -23.54 5.95 -4.81
C GLU A 550 -22.81 5.20 -3.69
N ASN A 551 -22.97 3.88 -3.67
CA ASN A 551 -22.31 2.97 -2.73
C ASN A 551 -21.30 2.07 -3.45
N CYS A 552 -20.27 1.62 -2.71
CA CYS A 552 -19.32 0.62 -3.19
C CYS A 552 -19.92 -0.78 -3.09
N PHE A 553 -20.32 -1.33 -4.23
CA PHE A 553 -20.77 -2.71 -4.36
C PHE A 553 -19.86 -3.48 -5.33
N PRO A 554 -19.75 -4.83 -5.19
CA PRO A 554 -20.33 -5.69 -4.15
C PRO A 554 -19.80 -5.37 -2.75
N MET A 555 -20.50 -5.83 -1.72
CA MET A 555 -20.05 -5.70 -0.33
C MET A 555 -20.37 -6.98 0.45
N ILE A 556 -19.38 -7.54 1.16
CA ILE A 556 -19.60 -8.55 2.18
C ILE A 556 -19.82 -7.80 3.50
N PRO A 557 -21.03 -7.85 4.08
CA PRO A 557 -21.25 -7.23 5.39
C PRO A 557 -20.37 -7.86 6.45
N SER A 558 -19.92 -7.07 7.42
CA SER A 558 -19.13 -7.57 8.54
C SER A 558 -19.83 -8.74 9.25
N GLY A 559 -19.07 -9.78 9.60
CA GLY A 559 -19.60 -11.00 10.23
C GLY A 559 -20.31 -11.97 9.26
N ARG A 560 -20.29 -11.71 7.96
CA ARG A 560 -20.87 -12.58 6.93
C ARG A 560 -19.80 -13.40 6.20
N ALA A 561 -20.27 -14.51 5.60
CA ALA A 561 -19.46 -15.35 4.73
C ALA A 561 -19.40 -14.77 3.30
N HIS A 562 -18.43 -15.22 2.49
CA HIS A 562 -18.22 -14.73 1.13
C HIS A 562 -19.40 -14.98 0.17
N ASN A 563 -20.18 -16.02 0.41
CA ASN A 563 -21.40 -16.33 -0.33
C ASN A 563 -22.64 -15.54 0.13
N GLU A 564 -22.50 -14.69 1.16
CA GLU A 564 -23.56 -13.80 1.68
C GLU A 564 -23.31 -12.33 1.26
N MET A 565 -22.80 -12.12 0.06
CA MET A 565 -22.44 -10.82 -0.51
C MET A 565 -23.68 -10.03 -0.93
N ILE A 566 -23.70 -8.73 -0.64
CA ILE A 566 -24.67 -7.78 -1.18
C ILE A 566 -24.15 -7.31 -2.56
N LEU A 567 -24.98 -7.46 -3.58
CA LEU A 567 -24.75 -6.92 -4.91
C LEU A 567 -25.53 -5.61 -5.04
N GLY A 568 -25.00 -4.66 -5.83
CA GLY A 568 -25.70 -3.41 -6.07
C GLY A 568 -26.99 -3.58 -6.88
N ASP A 569 -27.79 -2.52 -7.01
CA ASP A 569 -29.11 -2.51 -7.69
C ASP A 569 -29.10 -2.97 -9.16
N ALA A 570 -27.93 -3.01 -9.77
CA ALA A 570 -27.76 -3.51 -11.15
C ALA A 570 -27.64 -5.04 -11.21
N ALA A 571 -27.50 -5.72 -10.08
CA ALA A 571 -27.44 -7.16 -9.95
C ALA A 571 -28.45 -7.61 -8.87
N ASP A 572 -29.08 -8.78 -9.05
CA ASP A 572 -30.06 -9.32 -8.10
C ASP A 572 -29.49 -9.37 -6.69
N SER A 573 -30.10 -8.63 -5.75
CA SER A 573 -29.70 -8.63 -4.36
C SER A 573 -29.91 -10.01 -3.72
N LEU A 574 -28.88 -10.49 -3.00
CA LEU A 574 -29.06 -11.55 -2.03
C LEU A 574 -29.60 -10.89 -0.75
N ASP A 575 -30.73 -11.40 -0.25
CA ASP A 575 -31.37 -10.89 0.97
C ASP A 575 -30.50 -11.24 2.18
N SER A 576 -29.56 -10.34 2.54
CA SER A 576 -28.63 -10.54 3.64
C SER A 576 -28.82 -9.45 4.70
N ALA A 577 -29.62 -9.78 5.74
CA ALA A 577 -29.72 -8.92 6.92
C ALA A 577 -28.36 -8.89 7.68
N ILE A 578 -27.92 -7.72 8.08
CA ILE A 578 -26.72 -7.56 8.90
C ILE A 578 -27.02 -8.00 10.33
N THR A 579 -26.13 -8.80 10.92
CA THR A 579 -26.26 -9.27 12.31
C THR A 579 -25.74 -8.23 13.30
N GLU A 580 -26.23 -8.29 14.56
CA GLU A 580 -25.70 -7.43 15.64
C GLU A 580 -24.20 -7.69 15.89
N GLU A 581 -23.74 -8.93 15.76
CA GLU A 581 -22.31 -9.28 15.83
C GLU A 581 -21.51 -8.63 14.70
N GLY A 582 -22.07 -8.55 13.48
CA GLY A 582 -21.45 -7.87 12.34
C GLY A 582 -21.27 -6.38 12.58
N LYS A 583 -22.17 -5.73 13.32
CA LYS A 583 -22.05 -4.32 13.68
C LYS A 583 -20.90 -4.05 14.66
N MET A 584 -20.51 -5.02 15.47
CA MET A 584 -19.39 -4.89 16.43
C MET A 584 -18.02 -5.05 15.77
N LEU A 585 -17.95 -5.54 14.54
CA LEU A 585 -16.71 -5.75 13.79
C LEU A 585 -16.38 -4.60 12.83
N VAL A 586 -17.17 -3.53 12.85
CA VAL A 586 -17.04 -2.37 11.94
C VAL A 586 -16.52 -1.15 12.68
#